data_0342ae8cad38645947645c6c56eb4a01
#
_entry.id   0342ae8cad38645947645c6c56eb4a01
#
_cell.length_a   1.000
_cell.length_b   1.000
_cell.length_c   1.000
_cell.angle_alpha   90.00
_cell.angle_beta   90.00
_cell.angle_gamma   90.00
#
_symmetry.space_group_name_H-M   'P 1'
#
loop_
_entity.id
_entity.type
_entity.pdbx_description
1 polymer ?
#
loop_
_entity_poly.entity_id
_entity_poly.type
_entity_poly.pdbx_seq_one_letter_code
_entity_poly.pdbx_strand_id
1 'polypeptide(L)'
;AQACTQYAATDEDKEKYVGDQLVDTDESIGSTEVEEPVVEEVPSEKYLDVTISDTPISFKIKEENSQILIESVKEVPENYYIYIGNNGKDAVVLDPNQNINIVYASGEIKNVTLAQYIGPDGEVYIKDNIRNLYQGYIWHSTPVQISEKKVAYITNIPYFGYNLNKYISIIDIDSNTHSTIWASKATEIVFEQMNEKGLEVNIDGNLRYITSNGELIQ
;
A
#
# COMPACT_ATOMS: atom_id res chain seq x y z
N ALA A 1 8.28 -21.33 -30.94
CA ALA A 1 8.51 -22.75 -31.11
C ALA A 1 9.67 -23.22 -30.23
N GLN A 2 9.44 -24.20 -29.41
CA GLN A 2 10.26 -25.11 -28.61
C GLN A 2 9.83 -25.01 -27.13
N ALA A 3 9.14 -25.93 -26.67
CA ALA A 3 9.16 -27.36 -26.44
C ALA A 3 9.34 -27.66 -24.95
N CYS A 4 8.23 -28.10 -24.37
CA CYS A 4 8.16 -28.78 -23.07
C CYS A 4 8.99 -30.06 -23.06
N THR A 5 9.63 -30.34 -21.93
CA THR A 5 10.00 -31.70 -21.59
C THR A 5 9.59 -32.01 -20.17
N GLN A 6 8.56 -32.85 -20.04
CA GLN A 6 8.18 -33.58 -18.85
C GLN A 6 9.18 -34.71 -18.60
N TYR A 7 9.54 -34.92 -17.33
CA TYR A 7 10.09 -36.21 -16.91
C TYR A 7 9.17 -36.86 -15.90
N ALA A 8 8.66 -38.02 -16.28
CA ALA A 8 7.90 -38.92 -15.44
C ALA A 8 8.84 -39.78 -14.59
N ALA A 9 8.45 -39.98 -13.34
CA ALA A 9 9.08 -40.96 -12.46
C ALA A 9 8.55 -42.38 -12.76
N THR A 10 9.44 -43.34 -12.83
CA THR A 10 9.12 -44.76 -12.84
C THR A 10 9.48 -45.39 -11.50
N ASP A 11 8.49 -46.12 -10.97
CA ASP A 11 8.61 -47.09 -9.91
C ASP A 11 9.52 -48.23 -10.33
N GLU A 12 10.29 -48.76 -9.36
CA GLU A 12 10.68 -50.14 -9.12
C GLU A 12 12.01 -50.19 -8.41
N ASP A 13 12.03 -50.64 -7.14
CA ASP A 13 12.64 -51.89 -6.77
C ASP A 13 12.38 -52.20 -5.30
N LYS A 14 11.58 -53.22 -5.10
CA LYS A 14 11.45 -54.00 -3.86
C LYS A 14 12.46 -55.13 -3.95
N GLU A 15 13.08 -55.45 -2.88
CA GLU A 15 13.24 -56.75 -2.24
C GLU A 15 14.51 -56.86 -1.40
N LYS A 16 14.25 -57.25 -0.17
CA LYS A 16 14.73 -58.35 0.64
C LYS A 16 16.15 -58.29 1.20
N TYR A 17 16.16 -58.33 2.53
CA TYR A 17 16.91 -59.40 3.23
C TYR A 17 16.39 -59.58 4.66
N VAL A 18 15.98 -60.81 4.95
CA VAL A 18 15.68 -61.42 6.27
C VAL A 18 16.99 -62.09 6.74
N GLY A 19 17.32 -61.94 7.99
CA GLY A 19 18.44 -62.65 8.56
C GLY A 19 18.54 -62.44 10.10
N ASP A 20 17.98 -63.38 10.75
CA ASP A 20 17.90 -63.67 12.18
C ASP A 20 19.31 -63.85 12.78
N GLN A 21 19.61 -63.30 13.96
CA GLN A 21 20.31 -63.98 15.08
C GLN A 21 20.27 -63.14 16.36
N LEU A 22 19.66 -63.76 17.37
CA LEU A 22 19.70 -63.45 18.77
C LEU A 22 21.13 -63.61 19.36
N VAL A 23 21.61 -62.62 20.10
CA VAL A 23 22.56 -62.83 21.21
C VAL A 23 22.20 -61.86 22.34
N ASP A 24 21.76 -62.43 23.44
CA ASP A 24 21.67 -61.79 24.75
C ASP A 24 23.03 -61.37 25.26
N THR A 25 23.12 -60.14 25.77
CA THR A 25 23.93 -59.83 26.97
C THR A 25 23.54 -58.47 27.55
N ASP A 26 23.34 -58.53 28.78
CA ASP A 26 22.88 -57.65 29.84
C ASP A 26 23.72 -56.38 30.04
N GLU A 27 23.06 -55.40 30.70
CA GLU A 27 23.59 -54.25 31.42
C GLU A 27 24.11 -53.02 30.66
N SER A 28 23.31 -51.93 30.69
CA SER A 28 23.61 -50.70 31.44
C SER A 28 22.58 -49.62 31.16
N ILE A 29 21.89 -49.20 32.22
CA ILE A 29 20.95 -48.08 32.24
C ILE A 29 21.71 -46.79 31.96
N GLY A 30 21.62 -46.29 30.74
CA GLY A 30 21.96 -44.91 30.37
C GLY A 30 20.67 -44.19 30.02
N SER A 31 20.20 -43.37 30.96
CA SER A 31 19.09 -42.44 30.71
C SER A 31 19.51 -41.47 29.59
N THR A 32 19.09 -41.76 28.38
CA THR A 32 19.17 -40.80 27.29
C THR A 32 17.93 -39.95 27.38
N GLU A 33 18.12 -38.75 27.93
CA GLU A 33 17.18 -37.66 27.87
C GLU A 33 16.92 -37.38 26.39
N VAL A 34 15.75 -37.79 25.90
CA VAL A 34 15.30 -37.47 24.54
C VAL A 34 14.94 -35.99 24.59
N GLU A 35 15.82 -35.14 24.11
CA GLU A 35 15.48 -33.75 23.81
C GLU A 35 14.34 -33.77 22.80
N GLU A 36 13.15 -33.40 23.27
CA GLU A 36 12.03 -33.09 22.35
C GLU A 36 12.48 -32.00 21.38
N PRO A 37 12.22 -32.13 20.08
CA PRO A 37 12.57 -31.07 19.14
C PRO A 37 11.84 -29.79 19.58
N VAL A 38 12.63 -28.76 19.88
CA VAL A 38 12.11 -27.40 20.07
C VAL A 38 11.43 -27.01 18.78
N VAL A 39 10.10 -27.10 18.78
CA VAL A 39 9.29 -26.53 17.69
C VAL A 39 9.44 -25.02 17.84
N GLU A 40 10.29 -24.41 17.02
CA GLU A 40 10.31 -22.96 16.87
C GLU A 40 8.89 -22.56 16.44
N GLU A 41 8.15 -21.94 17.35
CA GLU A 41 6.85 -21.32 17.01
C GLU A 41 7.13 -20.24 15.97
N VAL A 42 6.78 -20.53 14.71
CA VAL A 42 6.75 -19.51 13.66
C VAL A 42 5.75 -18.46 14.11
N PRO A 43 6.17 -17.20 14.30
CA PRO A 43 5.28 -16.16 14.77
C PRO A 43 4.04 -16.07 13.84
N SER A 44 2.86 -16.25 14.39
CA SER A 44 1.63 -16.15 13.61
C SER A 44 1.50 -14.71 13.08
N GLU A 45 1.38 -14.58 11.76
CA GLU A 45 1.15 -13.29 11.13
C GLU A 45 -0.15 -12.67 11.65
N LYS A 46 -0.11 -11.38 12.00
CA LYS A 46 -1.27 -10.61 12.46
C LYS A 46 -1.76 -9.69 11.35
N TYR A 47 -3.06 -9.56 11.23
CA TYR A 47 -3.69 -8.74 10.22
C TYR A 47 -4.70 -7.76 10.83
N LEU A 48 -4.77 -6.58 10.24
CA LEU A 48 -5.82 -5.59 10.44
C LEU A 48 -6.73 -5.64 9.21
N ASP A 49 -7.98 -6.04 9.41
CA ASP A 49 -8.98 -6.10 8.35
C ASP A 49 -9.87 -4.87 8.43
N VAL A 50 -10.02 -4.17 7.31
CA VAL A 50 -10.88 -3.00 7.15
C VAL A 50 -11.74 -3.14 5.90
N THR A 51 -12.83 -2.40 5.83
CA THR A 51 -13.69 -2.34 4.65
C THR A 51 -13.75 -0.91 4.13
N ILE A 52 -13.39 -0.71 2.85
CA ILE A 52 -13.46 0.58 2.17
C ILE A 52 -14.29 0.41 0.90
N SER A 53 -15.33 1.21 0.75
CA SER A 53 -16.25 1.15 -0.40
C SER A 53 -16.73 -0.28 -0.69
N ASP A 54 -17.20 -0.97 0.38
CA ASP A 54 -17.68 -2.36 0.37
C ASP A 54 -16.61 -3.42 0.00
N THR A 55 -15.34 -3.03 -0.10
CA THR A 55 -14.23 -3.94 -0.41
C THR A 55 -13.41 -4.20 0.85
N PRO A 56 -13.19 -5.47 1.23
CA PRO A 56 -12.30 -5.82 2.33
C PRO A 56 -10.84 -5.66 1.93
N ILE A 57 -10.04 -5.08 2.82
CA ILE A 57 -8.60 -4.90 2.67
C ILE A 57 -7.92 -5.39 3.94
N SER A 58 -6.93 -6.26 3.80
CA SER A 58 -6.17 -6.81 4.92
C SER A 58 -4.75 -6.23 4.92
N PHE A 59 -4.37 -5.59 6.00
CA PHE A 59 -3.03 -5.09 6.23
C PHE A 59 -2.29 -6.03 7.18
N LYS A 60 -1.10 -6.47 6.81
CA LYS A 60 -0.18 -7.13 7.74
C LYS A 60 0.31 -6.10 8.75
N ILE A 61 0.18 -6.41 10.03
CA ILE A 61 0.60 -5.55 11.12
C ILE A 61 1.69 -6.21 11.95
N LYS A 62 2.54 -5.38 12.54
CA LYS A 62 3.53 -5.79 13.54
C LYS A 62 3.37 -4.95 14.81
N GLU A 63 3.83 -5.49 15.91
CA GLU A 63 3.95 -4.77 17.16
C GLU A 63 5.43 -4.43 17.42
N GLU A 64 5.71 -3.16 17.57
CA GLU A 64 7.07 -2.66 17.83
C GLU A 64 6.99 -1.56 18.89
N ASN A 65 7.79 -1.70 19.97
CA ASN A 65 7.79 -0.76 21.10
C ASN A 65 6.37 -0.45 21.67
N SER A 66 5.55 -1.48 21.81
CA SER A 66 4.14 -1.37 22.25
C SER A 66 3.25 -0.52 21.32
N GLN A 67 3.63 -0.35 20.08
CA GLN A 67 2.84 0.29 19.03
C GLN A 67 2.51 -0.72 17.93
N ILE A 68 1.27 -0.66 17.45
CA ILE A 68 0.86 -1.43 16.26
C ILE A 68 1.22 -0.60 15.02
N LEU A 69 1.92 -1.23 14.08
CA LEU A 69 2.35 -0.61 12.84
C LEU A 69 1.85 -1.44 11.66
N ILE A 70 1.45 -0.77 10.58
CA ILE A 70 1.15 -1.38 9.29
C ILE A 70 2.48 -1.67 8.59
N GLU A 71 2.70 -2.93 8.23
CA GLU A 71 3.92 -3.38 7.57
C GLU A 71 3.74 -3.47 6.05
N SER A 72 2.63 -4.06 5.62
CA SER A 72 2.31 -4.26 4.21
C SER A 72 0.80 -4.43 4.02
N VAL A 73 0.35 -4.38 2.78
CA VAL A 73 -0.98 -4.84 2.40
C VAL A 73 -0.87 -6.28 1.89
N LYS A 74 -1.82 -7.14 2.28
CA LYS A 74 -1.82 -8.55 1.84
C LYS A 74 -2.02 -8.66 0.34
N GLU A 75 -2.98 -7.90 -0.19
CA GLU A 75 -3.31 -7.80 -1.60
C GLU A 75 -3.95 -6.44 -1.86
N VAL A 76 -3.52 -5.76 -2.92
CA VAL A 76 -4.16 -4.52 -3.36
C VAL A 76 -5.35 -4.90 -4.24
N PRO A 77 -6.60 -4.55 -3.86
CA PRO A 77 -7.75 -4.85 -4.69
C PRO A 77 -7.67 -4.16 -6.05
N GLU A 78 -8.34 -4.73 -7.05
CA GLU A 78 -8.36 -4.18 -8.39
C GLU A 78 -8.86 -2.73 -8.42
N ASN A 79 -8.15 -1.85 -9.13
CA ASN A 79 -8.42 -0.42 -9.26
C ASN A 79 -8.30 0.39 -7.95
N TYR A 80 -7.73 -0.19 -6.89
CA TYR A 80 -7.30 0.54 -5.70
C TYR A 80 -5.84 0.98 -5.83
N TYR A 81 -5.50 2.05 -5.11
CA TYR A 81 -4.11 2.45 -4.88
C TYR A 81 -3.90 2.59 -3.38
N ILE A 82 -2.85 1.98 -2.86
CA ILE A 82 -2.54 1.95 -1.43
C ILE A 82 -1.10 2.39 -1.23
N TYR A 83 -0.90 3.40 -0.38
CA TYR A 83 0.40 3.86 0.06
C TYR A 83 0.50 3.71 1.58
N ILE A 84 1.50 2.96 2.05
CA ILE A 84 1.76 2.81 3.48
C ILE A 84 2.69 3.93 3.91
N GLY A 85 2.31 4.68 4.95
CA GLY A 85 3.12 5.74 5.51
C GLY A 85 4.48 5.22 5.99
N ASN A 86 5.53 6.02 5.83
CA ASN A 86 6.91 5.62 6.13
C ASN A 86 7.14 5.18 7.58
N ASN A 87 6.29 5.64 8.50
CA ASN A 87 6.33 5.26 9.91
C ASN A 87 5.44 4.07 10.27
N GLY A 88 4.67 3.52 9.31
CA GLY A 88 3.73 2.42 9.50
C GLY A 88 2.50 2.73 10.37
N LYS A 89 2.30 3.98 10.80
CA LYS A 89 1.16 4.34 11.67
C LYS A 89 -0.16 4.36 10.93
N ASP A 90 -0.11 4.56 9.62
CA ASP A 90 -1.27 4.67 8.75
C ASP A 90 -0.95 4.25 7.31
N ALA A 91 -2.01 4.10 6.52
CA ALA A 91 -1.96 3.92 5.08
C ALA A 91 -2.97 4.85 4.40
N VAL A 92 -2.63 5.32 3.22
CA VAL A 92 -3.51 6.10 2.35
C VAL A 92 -4.11 5.17 1.31
N VAL A 93 -5.43 5.14 1.22
CA VAL A 93 -6.17 4.27 0.30
C VAL A 93 -7.00 5.12 -0.65
N LEU A 94 -6.75 4.99 -1.93
CA LEU A 94 -7.58 5.54 -3.01
C LEU A 94 -8.45 4.41 -3.57
N ASP A 95 -9.76 4.60 -3.53
CA ASP A 95 -10.71 3.63 -4.08
C ASP A 95 -11.00 3.87 -5.59
N PRO A 96 -11.73 2.97 -6.28
CA PRO A 96 -12.07 3.13 -7.70
C PRO A 96 -12.90 4.37 -8.00
N ASN A 97 -13.60 4.92 -6.98
CA ASN A 97 -14.36 6.16 -7.10
C ASN A 97 -13.52 7.42 -6.83
N GLN A 98 -12.19 7.24 -6.72
CA GLN A 98 -11.24 8.29 -6.39
C GLN A 98 -11.57 8.97 -5.05
N ASN A 99 -12.07 8.23 -4.06
CA ASN A 99 -12.11 8.68 -2.68
C ASN A 99 -10.79 8.35 -1.98
N ILE A 100 -10.31 9.27 -1.16
CA ILE A 100 -9.10 9.08 -0.36
C ILE A 100 -9.49 8.83 1.08
N ASN A 101 -9.02 7.70 1.63
CA ASN A 101 -9.20 7.34 3.02
C ASN A 101 -7.85 7.14 3.69
N ILE A 102 -7.72 7.62 4.92
CA ILE A 102 -6.59 7.30 5.80
C ILE A 102 -7.02 6.15 6.69
N VAL A 103 -6.27 5.05 6.65
CA VAL A 103 -6.47 3.89 7.52
C VAL A 103 -5.37 3.91 8.57
N TYR A 104 -5.74 4.13 9.83
CA TYR A 104 -4.79 4.09 10.94
C TYR A 104 -4.53 2.66 11.40
N ALA A 105 -3.35 2.40 11.95
CA ALA A 105 -3.01 1.09 12.51
C ALA A 105 -3.94 0.65 13.65
N SER A 106 -4.69 1.59 14.25
CA SER A 106 -5.76 1.33 15.22
C SER A 106 -7.02 0.71 14.60
N GLY A 107 -7.15 0.72 13.27
CA GLY A 107 -8.36 0.33 12.55
C GLY A 107 -9.34 1.48 12.29
N GLU A 108 -9.07 2.69 12.80
CA GLU A 108 -9.85 3.87 12.46
C GLU A 108 -9.66 4.25 10.99
N ILE A 109 -10.74 4.70 10.34
CA ILE A 109 -10.73 5.16 8.96
C ILE A 109 -11.22 6.60 8.91
N LYS A 110 -10.43 7.49 8.29
CA LYS A 110 -10.80 8.87 8.05
C LYS A 110 -10.91 9.15 6.55
N ASN A 111 -12.10 9.54 6.10
CA ASN A 111 -12.30 9.99 4.73
C ASN A 111 -11.78 11.43 4.59
N VAL A 112 -10.84 11.65 3.66
CA VAL A 112 -10.24 12.96 3.36
C VAL A 112 -10.48 13.38 1.91
N THR A 113 -11.50 12.83 1.27
CA THR A 113 -11.89 13.16 -0.11
C THR A 113 -12.33 14.61 -0.21
N LEU A 114 -11.86 15.34 -1.24
CA LEU A 114 -12.46 16.60 -1.64
C LEU A 114 -13.80 16.32 -2.36
N ALA A 115 -14.91 16.45 -1.67
CA ALA A 115 -16.23 16.15 -2.26
C ALA A 115 -16.64 17.16 -3.34
N GLN A 116 -16.19 18.41 -3.22
CA GLN A 116 -16.46 19.49 -4.17
C GLN A 116 -15.28 20.45 -4.25
N TYR A 117 -15.11 21.04 -5.42
CA TYR A 117 -14.19 22.14 -5.67
C TYR A 117 -15.00 23.41 -5.90
N ILE A 118 -14.62 24.52 -5.28
CA ILE A 118 -15.25 25.82 -5.47
C ILE A 118 -14.28 26.70 -6.26
N GLY A 119 -14.69 27.10 -7.45
CA GLY A 119 -13.90 27.97 -8.31
C GLY A 119 -13.78 29.40 -7.74
N PRO A 120 -12.82 30.20 -8.25
CA PRO A 120 -12.64 31.60 -7.83
C PRO A 120 -13.86 32.49 -8.14
N ASP A 121 -14.70 32.08 -9.07
CA ASP A 121 -15.97 32.72 -9.44
C ASP A 121 -17.16 32.26 -8.57
N GLY A 122 -16.93 31.32 -7.65
CA GLY A 122 -17.95 30.74 -6.79
C GLY A 122 -18.71 29.56 -7.39
N GLU A 123 -18.38 29.13 -8.62
CA GLU A 123 -18.95 27.94 -9.21
C GLU A 123 -18.53 26.69 -8.41
N VAL A 124 -19.51 25.80 -8.19
CA VAL A 124 -19.31 24.58 -7.41
C VAL A 124 -19.27 23.37 -8.33
N TYR A 125 -18.16 22.64 -8.27
CA TYR A 125 -17.92 21.43 -9.03
C TYR A 125 -17.94 20.23 -8.08
N ILE A 126 -18.95 19.36 -8.25
CA ILE A 126 -19.13 18.16 -7.41
C ILE A 126 -18.37 16.99 -8.02
N LYS A 127 -17.52 16.31 -7.25
CA LYS A 127 -16.66 15.21 -7.69
C LYS A 127 -17.38 14.17 -8.54
N ASP A 128 -18.48 13.62 -8.02
CA ASP A 128 -19.17 12.52 -8.71
C ASP A 128 -19.88 13.00 -9.98
N ASN A 129 -20.39 14.22 -10.01
CA ASN A 129 -20.99 14.80 -11.21
C ASN A 129 -19.95 14.97 -12.32
N ILE A 130 -18.78 15.52 -11.98
CA ILE A 130 -17.69 15.75 -12.94
C ILE A 130 -17.18 14.41 -13.48
N ARG A 131 -16.93 13.43 -12.61
CA ARG A 131 -16.43 12.12 -13.03
C ARG A 131 -17.43 11.32 -13.87
N ASN A 132 -18.72 11.48 -13.62
CA ASN A 132 -19.78 10.85 -14.42
C ASN A 132 -19.91 11.47 -15.81
N LEU A 133 -19.68 12.77 -15.93
CA LEU A 133 -19.78 13.50 -17.22
C LEU A 133 -18.53 13.32 -18.08
N TYR A 134 -17.36 13.22 -17.45
CA TYR A 134 -16.07 13.21 -18.15
C TYR A 134 -15.26 11.97 -17.79
N GLN A 135 -15.27 10.96 -18.64
CA GLN A 135 -14.48 9.76 -18.47
C GLN A 135 -12.97 10.10 -18.47
N GLY A 136 -12.21 9.47 -17.59
CA GLY A 136 -10.78 9.72 -17.46
C GLY A 136 -10.43 11.00 -16.71
N TYR A 137 -11.40 11.75 -16.19
CA TYR A 137 -11.15 12.90 -15.35
C TYR A 137 -10.49 12.49 -14.02
N ILE A 138 -9.36 13.12 -13.70
CA ILE A 138 -8.61 12.85 -12.49
C ILE A 138 -9.03 13.85 -11.42
N TRP A 139 -9.88 13.40 -10.50
CA TRP A 139 -10.22 14.18 -9.30
C TRP A 139 -9.22 13.97 -8.19
N HIS A 140 -8.85 12.71 -7.93
CA HIS A 140 -7.72 12.31 -7.11
C HIS A 140 -6.98 11.14 -7.78
N SER A 141 -5.66 11.17 -7.75
CA SER A 141 -4.80 10.09 -8.22
C SER A 141 -3.52 9.99 -7.39
N THR A 142 -3.01 8.79 -7.25
CA THR A 142 -1.70 8.46 -6.65
C THR A 142 -1.39 9.22 -5.35
N PRO A 143 -2.26 9.16 -4.31
CA PRO A 143 -2.00 9.87 -3.07
C PRO A 143 -0.80 9.28 -2.34
N VAL A 144 0.14 10.13 -1.94
CA VAL A 144 1.36 9.78 -1.20
C VAL A 144 1.44 10.60 0.07
N GLN A 145 1.62 9.94 1.20
CA GLN A 145 1.83 10.62 2.46
C GLN A 145 3.25 11.23 2.50
N ILE A 146 3.34 12.54 2.62
CA ILE A 146 4.60 13.29 2.67
C ILE A 146 5.04 13.66 4.09
N SER A 147 4.13 13.56 5.04
CA SER A 147 4.37 13.67 6.49
C SER A 147 3.21 13.02 7.26
N GLU A 148 3.31 12.90 8.58
CA GLU A 148 2.23 12.35 9.41
C GLU A 148 0.88 13.08 9.23
N LYS A 149 0.89 14.33 8.77
CA LYS A 149 -0.29 15.19 8.64
C LYS A 149 -0.63 15.59 7.21
N LYS A 150 0.18 15.21 6.23
CA LYS A 150 0.02 15.70 4.86
C LYS A 150 0.11 14.58 3.83
N VAL A 151 -0.79 14.68 2.84
CA VAL A 151 -0.83 13.80 1.67
C VAL A 151 -0.75 14.66 0.42
N ALA A 152 0.16 14.31 -0.49
CA ALA A 152 0.21 14.87 -1.83
C ALA A 152 -0.57 13.98 -2.79
N TYR A 153 -1.29 14.55 -3.74
CA TYR A 153 -1.99 13.80 -4.80
C TYR A 153 -2.00 14.59 -6.11
N ILE A 154 -2.26 13.89 -7.22
CA ILE A 154 -2.37 14.46 -8.55
C ILE A 154 -3.85 14.67 -8.88
N THR A 155 -4.19 15.83 -9.47
CA THR A 155 -5.56 16.21 -9.78
C THR A 155 -5.64 17.04 -11.07
N ASN A 156 -6.79 16.99 -11.75
CA ASN A 156 -7.21 18.04 -12.67
C ASN A 156 -8.00 19.10 -11.89
N ILE A 157 -8.07 20.33 -12.41
CA ILE A 157 -8.81 21.41 -11.77
C ILE A 157 -10.00 21.78 -12.67
N PRO A 158 -11.26 21.58 -12.25
CA PRO A 158 -12.43 21.71 -13.12
C PRO A 158 -12.70 23.15 -13.57
N TYR A 159 -12.26 24.15 -12.82
CA TYR A 159 -12.37 25.56 -13.20
C TYR A 159 -11.66 25.87 -14.52
N PHE A 160 -10.59 25.16 -14.87
CA PHE A 160 -9.86 25.34 -16.13
C PHE A 160 -10.41 24.46 -17.27
N GLY A 161 -11.59 23.88 -17.10
CA GLY A 161 -12.20 23.00 -18.07
C GLY A 161 -11.59 21.60 -18.06
N TYR A 162 -11.68 20.92 -19.21
CA TYR A 162 -11.39 19.48 -19.29
C TYR A 162 -10.20 19.19 -20.21
N ASN A 163 -9.27 20.12 -20.34
CA ASN A 163 -8.05 19.96 -21.12
C ASN A 163 -7.01 19.04 -20.46
N LEU A 164 -7.34 18.50 -19.29
CA LEU A 164 -6.58 17.50 -18.56
C LEU A 164 -5.17 17.92 -18.12
N ASN A 165 -4.90 19.24 -18.00
CA ASN A 165 -3.72 19.66 -17.25
C ASN A 165 -3.80 19.12 -15.83
N LYS A 166 -2.66 18.63 -15.36
CA LYS A 166 -2.49 18.06 -14.02
C LYS A 166 -1.86 19.08 -13.08
N TYR A 167 -2.20 18.95 -11.82
CA TYR A 167 -1.65 19.73 -10.72
C TYR A 167 -1.36 18.80 -9.56
N ILE A 168 -0.47 19.23 -8.67
CA ILE A 168 -0.26 18.61 -7.37
C ILE A 168 -1.08 19.37 -6.34
N SER A 169 -1.84 18.65 -5.54
CA SER A 169 -2.55 19.20 -4.38
C SER A 169 -2.11 18.51 -3.10
N ILE A 170 -2.19 19.24 -2.01
CA ILE A 170 -1.82 18.79 -0.67
C ILE A 170 -3.05 18.76 0.21
N ILE A 171 -3.28 17.64 0.90
CA ILE A 171 -4.26 17.49 1.96
C ILE A 171 -3.58 17.76 3.29
N ASP A 172 -4.17 18.60 4.13
CA ASP A 172 -3.91 18.60 5.56
C ASP A 172 -4.93 17.65 6.21
N ILE A 173 -4.43 16.56 6.80
CA ILE A 173 -5.28 15.47 7.30
C ILE A 173 -6.11 15.94 8.52
N ASP A 174 -5.53 16.77 9.39
CA ASP A 174 -6.20 17.20 10.63
C ASP A 174 -7.40 18.09 10.29
N SER A 175 -7.24 19.08 9.45
CA SER A 175 -8.28 20.04 9.06
C SER A 175 -9.14 19.57 7.89
N ASN A 176 -8.73 18.51 7.19
CA ASN A 176 -9.34 18.06 5.93
C ASN A 176 -9.44 19.18 4.88
N THR A 177 -8.38 19.99 4.79
CA THR A 177 -8.26 21.06 3.80
C THR A 177 -7.35 20.64 2.65
N HIS A 178 -7.68 21.09 1.45
CA HIS A 178 -6.94 20.80 0.24
C HIS A 178 -6.40 22.11 -0.35
N SER A 179 -5.13 22.11 -0.73
CA SER A 179 -4.47 23.25 -1.36
C SER A 179 -3.71 22.82 -2.60
N THR A 180 -3.85 23.59 -3.68
CA THR A 180 -3.19 23.28 -4.96
C THR A 180 -1.87 24.02 -5.09
N ILE A 181 -0.83 23.31 -5.49
CA ILE A 181 0.46 23.90 -5.88
C ILE A 181 0.35 24.36 -7.33
N TRP A 182 -0.02 25.63 -7.54
CA TRP A 182 -0.27 26.16 -8.88
C TRP A 182 0.95 26.11 -9.81
N ALA A 183 2.16 26.20 -9.25
CA ALA A 183 3.40 26.08 -9.98
C ALA A 183 3.68 24.66 -10.52
N SER A 184 2.88 23.68 -10.12
CA SER A 184 3.01 22.27 -10.58
C SER A 184 2.23 21.98 -11.87
N LYS A 185 1.55 22.96 -12.49
CA LYS A 185 0.80 22.76 -13.73
C LYS A 185 1.64 22.07 -14.78
N ALA A 186 1.15 20.93 -15.29
CA ALA A 186 1.87 20.12 -16.26
C ALA A 186 0.92 19.26 -17.11
N THR A 187 1.43 18.73 -18.20
CA THR A 187 0.77 17.67 -18.98
C THR A 187 0.94 16.33 -18.29
N GLU A 188 2.12 16.07 -17.74
CA GLU A 188 2.45 14.85 -17.04
C GLU A 188 3.10 15.13 -15.69
N ILE A 189 2.63 14.42 -14.67
CA ILE A 189 3.20 14.44 -13.32
C ILE A 189 3.34 12.99 -12.87
N VAL A 190 4.54 12.61 -12.41
CA VAL A 190 4.82 11.29 -11.86
C VAL A 190 5.45 11.45 -10.48
N PHE A 191 4.85 10.81 -9.48
CA PHE A 191 5.45 10.69 -8.16
C PHE A 191 6.42 9.51 -8.16
N GLU A 192 7.64 9.74 -7.73
CA GLU A 192 8.71 8.74 -7.71
C GLU A 192 8.89 8.21 -6.28
N GLN A 193 9.99 8.50 -5.63
CA GLN A 193 10.34 7.97 -4.31
C GLN A 193 10.48 9.06 -3.27
N MET A 194 10.32 8.67 -2.00
CA MET A 194 10.66 9.53 -0.87
C MET A 194 12.17 9.49 -0.63
N ASN A 195 12.77 10.66 -0.39
CA ASN A 195 14.16 10.80 0.02
C ASN A 195 14.31 11.93 1.06
N GLU A 196 15.54 12.30 1.39
CA GLU A 196 15.83 13.33 2.40
C GLU A 196 15.30 14.72 2.05
N LYS A 197 15.13 15.03 0.73
CA LYS A 197 14.55 16.30 0.27
C LYS A 197 13.02 16.29 0.31
N GLY A 198 12.39 15.13 0.36
CA GLY A 198 10.96 14.93 0.31
C GLY A 198 10.54 13.93 -0.77
N LEU A 199 9.30 14.07 -1.26
CA LEU A 199 8.78 13.27 -2.37
C LEU A 199 9.37 13.77 -3.68
N GLU A 200 10.10 12.89 -4.35
CA GLU A 200 10.64 13.13 -5.68
C GLU A 200 9.50 13.09 -6.71
N VAL A 201 9.41 14.11 -7.54
CA VAL A 201 8.36 14.25 -8.54
C VAL A 201 8.95 14.65 -9.89
N ASN A 202 8.46 14.02 -10.95
CA ASN A 202 8.77 14.39 -12.31
C ASN A 202 7.61 15.21 -12.87
N ILE A 203 7.88 16.45 -13.29
CA ILE A 203 6.91 17.39 -13.85
C ILE A 203 7.34 17.72 -15.28
N ASP A 204 6.66 17.18 -16.28
CA ASP A 204 6.99 17.32 -17.71
C ASP A 204 8.48 17.05 -17.99
N GLY A 205 9.04 15.98 -17.39
CA GLY A 205 10.45 15.60 -17.55
C GLY A 205 11.43 16.31 -16.62
N ASN A 206 10.96 17.24 -15.79
CA ASN A 206 11.81 17.97 -14.84
C ASN A 206 11.69 17.41 -13.44
N LEU A 207 12.82 17.04 -12.86
CA LEU A 207 12.88 16.52 -11.49
C LEU A 207 12.71 17.67 -10.49
N ARG A 208 11.79 17.50 -9.56
CA ARG A 208 11.47 18.42 -8.46
C ARG A 208 11.21 17.61 -7.19
N TYR A 209 10.99 18.29 -6.08
CA TYR A 209 10.70 17.65 -4.79
C TYR A 209 9.53 18.36 -4.10
N ILE A 210 8.69 17.57 -3.40
CA ILE A 210 7.69 18.09 -2.48
C ILE A 210 8.18 17.84 -1.06
N THR A 211 8.42 18.91 -0.32
CA THR A 211 8.86 18.82 1.07
C THR A 211 7.78 18.25 1.98
N SER A 212 8.13 17.83 3.18
CA SER A 212 7.17 17.38 4.21
C SER A 212 6.14 18.45 4.59
N ASN A 213 6.44 19.73 4.33
CA ASN A 213 5.50 20.83 4.52
C ASN A 213 4.54 21.05 3.34
N GLY A 214 4.74 20.34 2.23
CA GLY A 214 3.94 20.47 1.01
C GLY A 214 4.42 21.56 0.06
N GLU A 215 5.67 21.96 0.13
CA GLU A 215 6.28 22.97 -0.75
C GLU A 215 7.00 22.30 -1.92
N LEU A 216 6.84 22.84 -3.12
CA LEU A 216 7.54 22.39 -4.32
C LEU A 216 8.89 23.12 -4.44
N ILE A 217 9.98 22.35 -4.41
CA ILE A 217 11.35 22.84 -4.52
C ILE A 217 12.11 22.19 -5.70
N GLN A 218 13.27 22.73 -6.03
CA GLN A 218 14.16 22.19 -7.06
C GLN A 218 15.04 21.05 -6.52
#